data_9f79a1d8fdce5081a4480f5756de586a
#
_entry.id   9f79a1d8fdce5081a4480f5756de586a
#
_cell.length_a   1.000
_cell.length_b   1.000
_cell.length_c   1.000
_cell.angle_alpha   90.00
_cell.angle_beta   90.00
_cell.angle_gamma   90.00
#
_symmetry.space_group_name_H-M   'P 1'
#
loop_
_entity.id
_entity.type
_entity.pdbx_description
1 polymer ?
#
loop_
_entity_poly.entity_id
_entity_poly.type
_entity_poly.pdbx_seq_one_letter_code
_entity_poly.pdbx_strand_id
1 'polypeptide(L)'
;MIIQHAVWLYLRFTLSYRDVEELLAERGLDISYETVRCWVLKFGPVFARRLRRCRPRPSNRWHLDEMVVRIAGERMYLWRAVDHEGEVLDMLVQRRRDTRAALRLIRKLLKKQGFAPKLLVTDKLRSYAAAFRRLRPTCRRRCWSEFTPTSVVKIFDCTACRT
;
A
#
# COMPACT_ATOMS: atom_id res chain seq x y z
N MET A 1 6.69 -28.65 5.05
CA MET A 1 5.93 -27.45 5.51
C MET A 1 6.76 -26.38 6.22
N ILE A 2 7.92 -26.71 6.80
CA ILE A 2 8.81 -25.76 7.52
C ILE A 2 9.23 -24.57 6.62
N ILE A 3 9.69 -24.84 5.41
CA ILE A 3 10.09 -23.80 4.44
C ILE A 3 8.97 -22.77 4.20
N GLN A 4 7.75 -23.25 4.02
CA GLN A 4 6.60 -22.39 3.80
C GLN A 4 6.34 -21.49 5.01
N HIS A 5 6.45 -22.04 6.21
CA HIS A 5 6.24 -21.31 7.44
C HIS A 5 7.32 -20.25 7.67
N ALA A 6 8.59 -20.58 7.48
CA ALA A 6 9.71 -19.66 7.61
C ALA A 6 9.58 -18.47 6.61
N VAL A 7 9.31 -18.76 5.33
CA VAL A 7 9.11 -17.73 4.30
C VAL A 7 7.87 -16.88 4.60
N TRP A 8 6.79 -17.49 5.13
CA TRP A 8 5.58 -16.77 5.52
C TRP A 8 5.84 -15.84 6.70
N LEU A 9 6.53 -16.28 7.74
CA LEU A 9 6.93 -15.45 8.89
C LEU A 9 7.70 -14.20 8.42
N TYR A 10 8.71 -14.38 7.61
CA TYR A 10 9.52 -13.30 7.08
C TYR A 10 8.69 -12.30 6.25
N LEU A 11 7.85 -12.78 5.32
CA LEU A 11 7.08 -11.91 4.43
C LEU A 11 5.87 -11.23 5.11
N ARG A 12 5.29 -11.87 6.12
CA ARG A 12 4.06 -11.37 6.77
C ARG A 12 4.36 -10.38 7.89
N PHE A 13 5.38 -10.65 8.70
CA PHE A 13 5.63 -9.91 9.95
C PHE A 13 6.83 -8.97 9.88
N THR A 14 7.43 -8.77 8.72
CA THR A 14 8.61 -7.90 8.54
C THR A 14 9.78 -8.23 9.48
N LEU A 15 9.92 -9.50 9.83
CA LEU A 15 10.99 -10.03 10.69
C LEU A 15 12.32 -10.06 9.94
N SER A 16 13.43 -9.95 10.67
CA SER A 16 14.75 -10.26 10.13
C SER A 16 14.93 -11.78 9.95
N TYR A 17 15.93 -12.21 9.20
CA TYR A 17 16.23 -13.64 9.07
C TYR A 17 16.64 -14.28 10.41
N ARG A 18 17.28 -13.50 11.30
CA ARG A 18 17.66 -13.94 12.64
C ARG A 18 16.46 -14.09 13.57
N ASP A 19 15.50 -13.15 13.51
CA ASP A 19 14.27 -13.26 14.28
C ASP A 19 13.49 -14.54 13.87
N VAL A 20 13.50 -14.88 12.57
CA VAL A 20 12.87 -16.12 12.09
C VAL A 20 13.63 -17.36 12.59
N GLU A 21 14.98 -17.34 12.59
CA GLU A 21 15.83 -18.39 13.16
C GLU A 21 15.47 -18.62 14.63
N GLU A 22 15.43 -17.55 15.45
CA GLU A 22 15.09 -17.62 16.88
C GLU A 22 13.70 -18.21 17.11
N LEU A 23 12.69 -17.73 16.37
CA LEU A 23 11.32 -18.25 16.47
C LEU A 23 11.19 -19.72 16.05
N LEU A 24 12.03 -20.20 15.14
CA LEU A 24 12.06 -21.61 14.75
C LEU A 24 12.80 -22.44 15.81
N ALA A 25 13.88 -21.91 16.39
CA ALA A 25 14.63 -22.56 17.46
C ALA A 25 13.76 -22.76 18.72
N GLU A 26 12.94 -21.78 19.11
CA GLU A 26 11.97 -21.92 20.21
C GLU A 26 11.00 -23.11 20.03
N ARG A 27 10.78 -23.53 18.79
CA ARG A 27 9.95 -24.69 18.43
C ARG A 27 10.75 -25.96 18.19
N GLY A 28 12.02 -25.97 18.58
CA GLY A 28 12.92 -27.11 18.43
C GLY A 28 13.41 -27.34 16.98
N LEU A 29 13.34 -26.31 16.13
CA LEU A 29 13.81 -26.37 14.74
C LEU A 29 15.11 -25.59 14.60
N ASP A 30 16.23 -26.30 14.63
CA ASP A 30 17.57 -25.71 14.44
C ASP A 30 17.83 -25.45 12.95
N ILE A 31 17.50 -24.24 12.50
CA ILE A 31 17.60 -23.80 11.09
C ILE A 31 18.30 -22.45 11.07
N SER A 32 19.51 -22.39 10.51
CA SER A 32 20.29 -21.17 10.44
C SER A 32 19.61 -20.07 9.61
N TYR A 33 19.85 -18.80 9.97
CA TYR A 33 19.36 -17.62 9.26
C TYR A 33 19.80 -17.62 7.77
N GLU A 34 20.96 -18.18 7.43
CA GLU A 34 21.41 -18.32 6.04
C GLU A 34 20.51 -19.29 5.26
N THR A 35 20.08 -20.38 5.88
CA THR A 35 19.09 -21.29 5.27
C THR A 35 17.77 -20.60 5.04
N VAL A 36 17.28 -19.84 6.03
CA VAL A 36 16.06 -19.02 5.87
C VAL A 36 16.21 -18.03 4.73
N ARG A 37 17.34 -17.34 4.65
CA ARG A 37 17.66 -16.42 3.56
C ARG A 37 17.60 -17.10 2.18
N CYS A 38 18.25 -18.25 2.05
CA CYS A 38 18.20 -19.03 0.80
C CYS A 38 16.78 -19.43 0.42
N TRP A 39 15.96 -19.85 1.39
CA TRP A 39 14.56 -20.18 1.13
C TRP A 39 13.73 -18.98 0.71
N VAL A 40 13.93 -17.82 1.34
CA VAL A 40 13.23 -16.58 0.98
C VAL A 40 13.60 -16.14 -0.42
N LEU A 41 14.88 -16.17 -0.79
CA LEU A 41 15.32 -15.81 -2.14
C LEU A 41 14.76 -16.76 -3.20
N LYS A 42 14.77 -18.06 -2.94
CA LYS A 42 14.31 -19.09 -3.90
C LYS A 42 12.78 -19.14 -4.03
N PHE A 43 12.06 -19.13 -2.92
CA PHE A 43 10.62 -19.36 -2.88
C PHE A 43 9.78 -18.11 -2.66
N GLY A 44 10.38 -17.04 -2.10
CA GLY A 44 9.67 -15.79 -1.78
C GLY A 44 8.87 -15.21 -2.94
N PRO A 45 9.39 -15.12 -4.19
CA PRO A 45 8.62 -14.61 -5.32
C PRO A 45 7.36 -15.42 -5.65
N VAL A 46 7.41 -16.75 -5.46
CA VAL A 46 6.27 -17.64 -5.68
C VAL A 46 5.21 -17.44 -4.60
N PHE A 47 5.63 -17.41 -3.32
CA PHE A 47 4.74 -17.14 -2.21
C PHE A 47 4.12 -15.74 -2.28
N ALA A 48 4.91 -14.73 -2.60
CA ALA A 48 4.40 -13.36 -2.75
C ALA A 48 3.32 -13.27 -3.86
N ARG A 49 3.51 -13.97 -4.99
CA ARG A 49 2.49 -14.05 -6.05
C ARG A 49 1.20 -14.74 -5.56
N ARG A 50 1.33 -15.85 -4.82
CA ARG A 50 0.19 -16.57 -4.27
C ARG A 50 -0.58 -15.72 -3.25
N LEU A 51 0.12 -15.07 -2.32
CA LEU A 51 -0.48 -14.16 -1.35
C LEU A 51 -1.24 -13.00 -2.03
N ARG A 52 -0.67 -12.43 -3.10
CA ARG A 52 -1.37 -11.39 -3.87
C ARG A 52 -2.67 -11.86 -4.52
N ARG A 53 -2.72 -13.12 -4.98
CA ARG A 53 -3.94 -13.71 -5.56
C ARG A 53 -5.02 -13.99 -4.51
N CYS A 54 -4.60 -14.30 -3.29
CA CYS A 54 -5.51 -14.60 -2.17
C CYS A 54 -5.96 -13.33 -1.42
N ARG A 55 -5.49 -12.13 -1.83
CA ARG A 55 -5.95 -10.88 -1.21
C ARG A 55 -7.44 -10.66 -1.44
N PRO A 56 -8.19 -10.30 -0.39
CA PRO A 56 -9.57 -9.89 -0.56
C PRO A 56 -9.64 -8.64 -1.46
N ARG A 57 -10.81 -8.40 -2.04
CA ARG A 57 -11.02 -7.16 -2.80
C ARG A 57 -10.90 -5.96 -1.86
N PRO A 58 -10.20 -4.90 -2.27
CA PRO A 58 -10.08 -3.71 -1.46
C PRO A 58 -11.44 -3.12 -1.11
N SER A 59 -11.55 -2.61 0.09
CA SER A 59 -12.76 -1.94 0.55
C SER A 59 -13.00 -0.62 -0.18
N ASN A 60 -14.18 -0.06 -0.03
CA ASN A 60 -14.55 1.24 -0.58
C ASN A 60 -14.01 2.44 0.23
N ARG A 61 -13.22 2.19 1.28
CA ARG A 61 -12.59 3.23 2.12
C ARG A 61 -11.08 3.08 2.03
N TRP A 62 -10.41 4.12 1.52
CA TRP A 62 -8.96 4.15 1.41
C TRP A 62 -8.38 5.25 2.29
N HIS A 63 -7.23 4.96 2.86
CA HIS A 63 -6.44 5.90 3.66
C HIS A 63 -5.14 6.18 2.91
N LEU A 64 -4.86 7.46 2.70
CA LEU A 64 -3.61 7.92 2.08
C LEU A 64 -2.76 8.59 3.15
N ASP A 65 -1.50 8.19 3.21
CA ASP A 65 -0.54 8.67 4.18
C ASP A 65 0.82 8.87 3.50
N GLU A 66 1.62 9.78 4.02
CA GLU A 66 3.00 9.92 3.60
C GLU A 66 3.94 9.96 4.80
N MET A 67 5.05 9.29 4.66
CA MET A 67 6.11 9.27 5.66
C MET A 67 7.47 9.59 5.04
N VAL A 68 8.35 10.14 5.86
CA VAL A 68 9.74 10.38 5.48
C VAL A 68 10.53 9.11 5.76
N VAL A 69 11.29 8.67 4.77
CA VAL A 69 12.20 7.53 4.87
C VAL A 69 13.59 7.95 4.39
N ARG A 70 14.62 7.30 4.89
CA ARG A 70 15.98 7.45 4.37
C ARG A 70 16.36 6.22 3.56
N ILE A 71 16.77 6.44 2.31
CA ILE A 71 17.22 5.37 1.40
C ILE A 71 18.61 5.76 0.90
N ALA A 72 19.60 4.93 1.16
CA ALA A 72 21.01 5.22 0.83
C ALA A 72 21.48 6.59 1.33
N GLY A 73 21.08 6.98 2.55
CA GLY A 73 21.41 8.28 3.16
C GLY A 73 20.54 9.45 2.68
N GLU A 74 19.83 9.33 1.57
CA GLU A 74 18.97 10.39 1.04
C GLU A 74 17.57 10.41 1.69
N ARG A 75 17.06 11.62 1.93
CA ARG A 75 15.69 11.81 2.40
C ARG A 75 14.69 11.61 1.26
N MET A 76 13.80 10.64 1.42
CA MET A 76 12.75 10.31 0.47
C MET A 76 11.38 10.38 1.13
N TYR A 77 10.34 10.52 0.34
CA TYR A 77 8.95 10.47 0.80
C TYR A 77 8.28 9.20 0.28
N LEU A 78 7.81 8.37 1.20
CA LEU A 78 7.02 7.19 0.92
C LEU A 78 5.54 7.57 1.03
N TRP A 79 4.87 7.58 -0.09
CA TRP A 79 3.44 7.78 -0.21
C TRP A 79 2.77 6.40 -0.20
N ARG A 80 1.89 6.16 0.73
CA ARG A 80 1.25 4.87 0.94
C ARG A 80 -0.26 5.01 0.88
N ALA A 81 -0.92 4.03 0.29
CA ALA A 81 -2.36 3.88 0.34
C ALA A 81 -2.71 2.53 0.96
N VAL A 82 -3.59 2.55 1.93
CA VAL A 82 -4.11 1.36 2.62
C VAL A 82 -5.64 1.38 2.58
N ASP A 83 -6.26 0.23 2.67
CA ASP A 83 -7.69 0.17 2.89
C ASP A 83 -8.02 0.26 4.39
N HIS A 84 -9.31 0.16 4.76
CA HIS A 84 -9.73 0.27 6.15
C HIS A 84 -9.32 -0.93 7.02
N GLU A 85 -8.96 -2.06 6.39
CA GLU A 85 -8.44 -3.25 7.07
C GLU A 85 -6.91 -3.20 7.26
N GLY A 86 -6.26 -2.12 6.78
CA GLY A 86 -4.82 -1.93 6.86
C GLY A 86 -4.03 -2.61 5.73
N GLU A 87 -4.71 -3.23 4.75
CA GLU A 87 -4.03 -3.82 3.59
C GLU A 87 -3.45 -2.74 2.68
N VAL A 88 -2.17 -2.89 2.32
CA VAL A 88 -1.48 -1.94 1.46
C VAL A 88 -1.96 -2.09 0.01
N LEU A 89 -2.66 -1.09 -0.48
CA LEU A 89 -3.17 -1.02 -1.85
C LEU A 89 -2.06 -0.72 -2.85
N ASP A 90 -1.27 0.29 -2.54
CA ASP A 90 -0.09 0.67 -3.33
C ASP A 90 0.82 1.62 -2.55
N MET A 91 2.05 1.79 -3.07
CA MET A 91 3.02 2.74 -2.53
C MET A 91 3.83 3.40 -3.65
N LEU A 92 4.34 4.60 -3.36
CA LEU A 92 5.17 5.37 -4.26
C LEU A 92 6.28 6.08 -3.47
N VAL A 93 7.53 5.87 -3.86
CA VAL A 93 8.69 6.58 -3.28
C VAL A 93 9.08 7.72 -4.19
N GLN A 94 9.26 8.93 -3.62
CA GLN A 94 9.61 10.14 -4.36
C GLN A 94 10.57 11.01 -3.54
N ARG A 95 11.42 11.77 -4.22
CA ARG A 95 12.33 12.74 -3.56
C ARG A 95 11.60 14.00 -3.07
N ARG A 96 10.45 14.33 -3.68
CA ARG A 96 9.71 15.56 -3.37
C ARG A 96 8.32 15.25 -2.81
N ARG A 97 7.90 16.07 -1.86
CA ARG A 97 6.56 16.07 -1.26
C ARG A 97 5.69 17.07 -2.00
N ASP A 98 5.18 16.71 -3.16
CA ASP A 98 4.44 17.63 -4.01
C ASP A 98 3.09 17.06 -4.49
N THR A 99 2.27 17.95 -5.07
CA THR A 99 0.97 17.60 -5.67
C THR A 99 1.10 16.59 -6.82
N ARG A 100 2.25 16.56 -7.51
CA ARG A 100 2.49 15.63 -8.63
C ARG A 100 2.64 14.20 -8.12
N ALA A 101 3.30 14.01 -6.97
CA ALA A 101 3.43 12.72 -6.31
C ALA A 101 2.06 12.18 -5.86
N ALA A 102 1.25 13.02 -5.18
CA ALA A 102 -0.11 12.69 -4.78
C ALA A 102 -0.98 12.29 -5.99
N LEU A 103 -0.95 13.07 -7.06
CA LEU A 103 -1.66 12.79 -8.31
C LEU A 103 -1.25 11.45 -8.93
N ARG A 104 0.07 11.19 -8.97
CA ARG A 104 0.62 9.94 -9.52
C ARG A 104 0.15 8.74 -8.73
N LEU A 105 0.18 8.82 -7.39
CA LEU A 105 -0.32 7.75 -6.52
C LEU A 105 -1.81 7.48 -6.78
N ILE A 106 -2.65 8.52 -6.75
CA ILE A 106 -4.10 8.37 -6.93
C ILE A 106 -4.44 7.79 -8.30
N ARG A 107 -3.83 8.29 -9.39
CA ARG A 107 -4.02 7.74 -10.73
C ARG A 107 -3.60 6.28 -10.84
N LYS A 108 -2.46 5.93 -10.23
CA LYS A 108 -1.98 4.55 -10.18
C LYS A 108 -2.95 3.64 -9.43
N LEU A 109 -3.49 4.10 -8.30
CA LEU A 109 -4.50 3.39 -7.51
C LEU A 109 -5.78 3.15 -8.30
N LEU A 110 -6.37 4.20 -8.89
CA LEU A 110 -7.60 4.10 -9.66
C LEU A 110 -7.44 3.14 -10.84
N LYS A 111 -6.30 3.23 -11.56
CA LYS A 111 -6.00 2.32 -12.67
C LYS A 111 -5.82 0.87 -12.21
N LYS A 112 -5.15 0.65 -11.06
CA LYS A 112 -4.85 -0.69 -10.54
C LYS A 112 -6.08 -1.37 -9.98
N GLN A 113 -6.94 -0.63 -9.28
CA GLN A 113 -8.12 -1.18 -8.62
C GLN A 113 -9.34 -1.26 -9.56
N GLY A 114 -9.38 -0.46 -10.62
CA GLY A 114 -10.48 -0.42 -11.58
C GLY A 114 -11.78 0.19 -11.04
N PHE A 115 -11.76 0.75 -9.83
CA PHE A 115 -12.90 1.45 -9.23
C PHE A 115 -12.42 2.63 -8.36
N ALA A 116 -13.32 3.57 -8.09
CA ALA A 116 -13.08 4.68 -7.17
C ALA A 116 -13.65 4.35 -5.78
N PRO A 117 -12.93 4.65 -4.69
CA PRO A 117 -13.44 4.43 -3.34
C PRO A 117 -14.58 5.40 -3.03
N LYS A 118 -15.52 4.99 -2.18
CA LYS A 118 -16.60 5.88 -1.67
C LYS A 118 -16.06 6.92 -0.70
N LEU A 119 -15.03 6.54 0.06
CA LEU A 119 -14.42 7.37 1.07
C LEU A 119 -12.90 7.33 0.95
N LEU A 120 -12.29 8.50 0.90
CA LEU A 120 -10.85 8.65 0.89
C LEU A 120 -10.45 9.55 2.06
N VAL A 121 -9.69 8.97 2.96
CA VAL A 121 -9.19 9.63 4.16
C VAL A 121 -7.73 10.02 3.92
N THR A 122 -7.40 11.28 4.19
CA THR A 122 -6.02 11.77 4.09
C THR A 122 -5.71 12.56 5.35
N ASP A 123 -4.44 12.69 5.69
CA ASP A 123 -4.03 13.78 6.54
C ASP A 123 -4.34 15.12 5.84
N LYS A 124 -4.42 16.22 6.59
CA LYS A 124 -4.78 17.56 6.08
C LYS A 124 -3.75 18.14 5.09
N LEU A 125 -3.01 17.30 4.35
CA LEU A 125 -1.96 17.72 3.45
C LEU A 125 -2.51 18.48 2.24
N ARG A 126 -2.05 19.69 2.03
CA ARG A 126 -2.43 20.55 0.89
C ARG A 126 -2.20 19.89 -0.47
N SER A 127 -1.20 18.97 -0.57
CA SER A 127 -0.88 18.25 -1.81
C SER A 127 -2.03 17.35 -2.26
N TYR A 128 -2.73 16.65 -1.34
CA TYR A 128 -3.88 15.84 -1.69
C TYR A 128 -5.06 16.70 -2.15
N ALA A 129 -5.35 17.79 -1.44
CA ALA A 129 -6.41 18.72 -1.83
C ALA A 129 -6.20 19.31 -3.24
N ALA A 130 -4.98 19.70 -3.56
CA ALA A 130 -4.62 20.18 -4.89
C ALA A 130 -4.66 19.09 -5.97
N ALA A 131 -4.27 17.85 -5.62
CA ALA A 131 -4.33 16.71 -6.53
C ALA A 131 -5.78 16.36 -6.88
N PHE A 132 -6.69 16.34 -5.91
CA PHE A 132 -8.12 16.09 -6.14
C PHE A 132 -8.76 17.15 -7.03
N ARG A 133 -8.45 18.43 -6.81
CA ARG A 133 -8.94 19.50 -7.70
C ARG A 133 -8.53 19.29 -9.16
N ARG A 134 -7.32 18.77 -9.40
CA ARG A 134 -6.83 18.47 -10.77
C ARG A 134 -7.40 17.18 -11.37
N LEU A 135 -7.96 16.29 -10.58
CA LEU A 135 -8.65 15.08 -11.07
C LEU A 135 -10.10 15.35 -11.48
N ARG A 136 -10.72 16.43 -10.98
CA ARG A 136 -12.11 16.83 -11.30
C ARG A 136 -12.43 16.99 -12.78
N PRO A 137 -11.57 17.53 -13.67
CA PRO A 137 -11.93 17.74 -15.07
C PRO A 137 -12.13 16.47 -15.89
N THR A 138 -11.59 15.34 -15.44
CA THR A 138 -11.68 14.06 -16.17
C THR A 138 -13.00 13.34 -15.92
N CYS A 139 -13.77 13.74 -14.93
CA CYS A 139 -15.09 13.17 -14.62
C CYS A 139 -16.18 14.19 -14.92
N ARG A 140 -16.93 14.00 -16.02
CA ARG A 140 -17.92 14.96 -16.56
C ARG A 140 -19.12 15.28 -15.67
N ARG A 141 -19.38 14.59 -14.54
CA ARG A 141 -20.50 14.90 -13.63
C ARG A 141 -20.18 14.55 -12.19
N ARG A 142 -20.26 15.56 -11.28
CA ARG A 142 -20.50 15.52 -9.81
C ARG A 142 -20.02 14.29 -9.01
N CYS A 143 -18.90 13.67 -9.35
CA CYS A 143 -18.39 12.52 -8.60
C CYS A 143 -17.66 12.91 -7.31
N TRP A 144 -17.49 14.19 -7.04
CA TRP A 144 -16.68 14.70 -5.94
C TRP A 144 -17.46 15.82 -5.24
N SER A 145 -18.27 15.49 -4.27
CA SER A 145 -18.92 16.49 -3.42
C SER A 145 -18.23 16.54 -2.07
N GLU A 146 -17.95 17.78 -1.67
CA GLU A 146 -17.55 18.25 -0.35
C GLU A 146 -16.20 17.81 0.19
N PHE A 147 -15.28 18.74 0.07
CA PHE A 147 -14.12 18.86 0.95
C PHE A 147 -14.62 19.39 2.29
N THR A 148 -14.93 18.51 3.22
CA THR A 148 -15.12 18.94 4.61
C THR A 148 -13.77 19.32 5.21
N PRO A 149 -13.68 20.26 6.16
CA PRO A 149 -12.44 20.62 6.86
C PRO A 149 -11.83 19.46 7.68
N THR A 150 -12.57 18.39 7.85
CA THR A 150 -12.08 17.10 8.32
C THR A 150 -11.45 16.34 7.17
N SER A 151 -10.29 15.72 7.38
CA SER A 151 -9.41 14.96 6.50
C SER A 151 -10.07 13.87 5.61
N VAL A 152 -11.37 14.00 5.31
CA VAL A 152 -12.20 13.00 4.67
C VAL A 152 -12.80 13.53 3.38
N VAL A 153 -12.49 12.90 2.26
CA VAL A 153 -13.08 13.19 0.95
C VAL A 153 -14.10 12.10 0.64
N LYS A 154 -15.40 12.45 0.60
CA LYS A 154 -16.44 11.55 0.11
C LYS A 154 -16.43 11.57 -1.42
N ILE A 155 -16.34 10.40 -2.03
CA ILE A 155 -16.43 10.21 -3.47
C ILE A 155 -17.76 9.51 -3.72
N PHE A 156 -18.68 10.15 -4.45
CA PHE A 156 -19.94 9.49 -4.84
C PHE A 156 -19.71 8.55 -6.02
N ASP A 157 -20.34 7.38 -5.98
CA ASP A 157 -20.33 6.40 -7.06
C ASP A 157 -20.72 7.06 -8.39
N CYS A 158 -19.76 7.14 -9.28
CA CYS A 158 -20.03 7.46 -10.68
C CYS A 158 -19.95 6.16 -11.49
N THR A 159 -21.09 5.58 -11.78
CA THR A 159 -21.22 4.42 -12.67
C THR A 159 -20.72 4.72 -14.10
N ALA A 160 -20.50 5.99 -14.44
CA ALA A 160 -20.04 6.45 -15.75
C ALA A 160 -18.50 6.39 -15.94
N CYS A 161 -17.70 6.04 -14.92
CA CYS A 161 -16.24 5.88 -15.03
C CYS A 161 -15.82 4.43 -15.28
N ARG A 162 -16.73 3.55 -15.70
CA ARG A 162 -16.48 2.12 -15.97
C ARG A 162 -16.22 1.80 -17.45
N THR A 163 -15.89 2.76 -18.28
CA THR A 163 -15.46 2.51 -19.66
C THR A 163 -14.07 3.07 -19.91
#